data_a6a9dbc747c8b5a0b07e1d25f54f3e80
#
_entry.id   a6a9dbc747c8b5a0b07e1d25f54f3e80
#
_cell.length_a   1.000
_cell.length_b   1.000
_cell.length_c   1.000
_cell.angle_alpha   90.00
_cell.angle_beta   90.00
_cell.angle_gamma   90.00
#
_symmetry.space_group_name_H-M   'P 1'
#
loop_
_entity.id
_entity.type
_entity.pdbx_description
1 polymer ?
#
loop_
_entity_poly.entity_id
_entity_poly.type
_entity_poly.pdbx_seq_one_letter_code
_entity_poly.pdbx_strand_id
1 'polypeptide(L)'
;MHYQYLVVGAGLFGAVFASEMTKLGKNCLVIEKRNHIAGNIYTKEEKGIQIHQYGAHIFHTSDKEVWDYVNTLAEFNHYINSPVASYKDELYNLPFNMNTFAKMWNIKTPKEAKEKIQEQIARLNIIEPQNLEEQALSLVGTDIYEKLVKGYTEKQWGRDCKELPAFIIKRLPVRFVYDNNYFNDPYQGIPKGGYTGLVEKLLDGITVKLNTSYEDYCRKNEQTGLFESVDGEHTFEKILYTGMIDEFYHYQLGELSYRSLRFETEVLEGEENYQGNAVVNYTEREVPYTRIIEHKHFEFGKQPDTVITREYPQDWEKGQEPYYPVNDDKNSMLYEAYAELAKKEKNVLFGGRLGQYKYYDMDKVIRAALNMVQEELNN
;
A
#
# COMPACT_ATOMS: atom_id res chain seq x y z
N MET A 1 33.92 -5.43 -9.30
CA MET A 1 32.99 -6.21 -10.15
C MET A 1 32.08 -5.25 -10.89
N HIS A 2 31.71 -5.53 -12.16
CA HIS A 2 30.85 -4.65 -12.96
C HIS A 2 29.43 -5.20 -13.03
N TYR A 3 28.43 -4.33 -12.84
CA TYR A 3 27.00 -4.62 -12.94
C TYR A 3 26.35 -3.66 -13.93
N GLN A 4 25.36 -4.12 -14.72
CA GLN A 4 24.55 -3.23 -15.53
C GLN A 4 23.60 -2.39 -14.68
N TYR A 5 23.06 -2.98 -13.62
CA TYR A 5 22.11 -2.27 -12.74
C TYR A 5 22.47 -2.36 -11.26
N LEU A 6 22.42 -1.22 -10.58
CA LEU A 6 22.21 -1.14 -9.15
C LEU A 6 20.73 -0.91 -8.91
N VAL A 7 20.07 -1.83 -8.21
CA VAL A 7 18.67 -1.71 -7.82
C VAL A 7 18.62 -1.27 -6.36
N VAL A 8 18.11 -0.08 -6.12
CA VAL A 8 17.98 0.52 -4.77
C VAL A 8 16.57 0.25 -4.26
N GLY A 9 16.46 -0.64 -3.28
CA GLY A 9 15.24 -1.13 -2.67
C GLY A 9 14.89 -2.55 -3.09
N ALA A 10 14.85 -3.48 -2.13
CA ALA A 10 14.44 -4.88 -2.30
C ALA A 10 12.93 -5.09 -2.06
N GLY A 11 12.13 -4.05 -2.23
CA GLY A 11 10.66 -4.13 -2.26
C GLY A 11 10.16 -4.78 -3.55
N LEU A 12 8.84 -4.94 -3.66
CA LEU A 12 8.21 -5.65 -4.78
C LEU A 12 8.62 -5.09 -6.17
N PHE A 13 8.70 -3.77 -6.33
CA PHE A 13 9.09 -3.15 -7.60
C PHE A 13 10.54 -3.51 -7.98
N GLY A 14 11.49 -3.28 -7.07
CA GLY A 14 12.91 -3.56 -7.31
C GLY A 14 13.17 -5.04 -7.53
N ALA A 15 12.50 -5.92 -6.77
CA ALA A 15 12.64 -7.37 -6.89
C ALA A 15 12.13 -7.88 -8.25
N VAL A 16 10.96 -7.40 -8.73
CA VAL A 16 10.43 -7.77 -10.06
C VAL A 16 11.37 -7.28 -11.15
N PHE A 17 11.80 -6.03 -11.10
CA PHE A 17 12.73 -5.48 -12.09
C PHE A 17 14.04 -6.27 -12.14
N ALA A 18 14.67 -6.50 -10.98
CA ALA A 18 15.94 -7.24 -10.89
C ALA A 18 15.80 -8.67 -11.43
N SER A 19 14.70 -9.37 -11.05
CA SER A 19 14.38 -10.71 -11.54
C SER A 19 14.29 -10.76 -13.06
N GLU A 20 13.47 -9.89 -13.66
CA GLU A 20 13.25 -9.90 -15.10
C GLU A 20 14.50 -9.47 -15.89
N MET A 21 15.25 -8.47 -15.43
CA MET A 21 16.50 -8.08 -16.05
C MET A 21 17.55 -9.20 -15.96
N THR A 22 17.60 -9.94 -14.85
CA THR A 22 18.51 -11.09 -14.69
C THR A 22 18.14 -12.24 -15.66
N LYS A 23 16.84 -12.53 -15.82
CA LYS A 23 16.38 -13.51 -16.85
C LYS A 23 16.78 -13.13 -18.28
N LEU A 24 16.94 -11.84 -18.53
CA LEU A 24 17.41 -11.30 -19.81
C LEU A 24 18.95 -11.21 -19.92
N GLY A 25 19.67 -11.83 -18.96
CA GLY A 25 21.13 -11.88 -18.96
C GLY A 25 21.81 -10.60 -18.47
N LYS A 26 21.09 -9.70 -17.83
CA LYS A 26 21.66 -8.50 -17.23
C LYS A 26 22.12 -8.77 -15.80
N ASN A 27 23.26 -8.21 -15.40
CA ASN A 27 23.83 -8.37 -14.08
C ASN A 27 23.29 -7.28 -13.14
N CYS A 28 22.56 -7.68 -12.09
CA CYS A 28 21.97 -6.78 -11.12
C CYS A 28 22.60 -6.98 -9.72
N LEU A 29 22.84 -5.89 -9.01
CA LEU A 29 23.06 -5.87 -7.57
C LEU A 29 21.90 -5.14 -6.90
N VAL A 30 21.32 -5.73 -5.87
CA VAL A 30 20.23 -5.11 -5.09
C VAL A 30 20.78 -4.64 -3.74
N ILE A 31 20.46 -3.42 -3.35
CA ILE A 31 20.72 -2.91 -2.00
C ILE A 31 19.40 -2.58 -1.31
N GLU A 32 19.34 -2.78 -0.01
CA GLU A 32 18.16 -2.52 0.82
C GLU A 32 18.61 -1.90 2.16
N LYS A 33 18.01 -0.75 2.50
CA LYS A 33 18.32 -0.04 3.76
C LYS A 33 17.88 -0.80 5.02
N ARG A 34 16.82 -1.61 4.92
CA ARG A 34 16.30 -2.44 6.00
C ARG A 34 17.13 -3.71 6.17
N ASN A 35 16.93 -4.39 7.28
CA ASN A 35 17.55 -5.69 7.59
C ASN A 35 16.81 -6.88 6.93
N HIS A 36 15.86 -6.64 6.05
CA HIS A 36 15.06 -7.63 5.36
C HIS A 36 14.66 -7.16 3.96
N ILE A 37 14.37 -8.09 3.07
CA ILE A 37 13.78 -7.86 1.74
C ILE A 37 12.26 -7.65 1.83
N ALA A 38 11.59 -7.57 0.69
CA ALA A 38 10.15 -7.46 0.50
C ALA A 38 9.54 -6.08 0.84
N GLY A 39 10.32 -5.12 1.34
CA GLY A 39 9.81 -3.77 1.59
C GLY A 39 8.56 -3.78 2.48
N ASN A 40 7.49 -3.09 2.06
CA ASN A 40 6.26 -3.00 2.86
C ASN A 40 5.40 -4.28 2.85
N ILE A 41 5.66 -5.23 1.93
CA ILE A 41 4.95 -6.52 1.94
C ILE A 41 5.68 -7.59 2.76
N TYR A 42 6.72 -7.21 3.52
CA TYR A 42 7.46 -8.12 4.37
C TYR A 42 6.54 -8.86 5.35
N THR A 43 6.64 -10.18 5.37
CA THR A 43 6.00 -11.05 6.36
C THR A 43 7.07 -11.80 7.14
N LYS A 44 6.82 -11.98 8.43
CA LYS A 44 7.62 -12.84 9.31
C LYS A 44 6.74 -13.87 9.98
N GLU A 45 7.28 -15.06 10.23
CA GLU A 45 6.56 -16.07 10.98
C GLU A 45 6.79 -15.92 12.50
N GLU A 46 5.71 -15.98 13.27
CA GLU A 46 5.75 -16.08 14.72
C GLU A 46 4.61 -16.98 15.20
N LYS A 47 4.90 -17.98 16.05
CA LYS A 47 3.93 -18.98 16.52
C LYS A 47 3.22 -19.75 15.37
N GLY A 48 3.89 -19.90 14.22
CA GLY A 48 3.31 -20.51 13.02
C GLY A 48 2.29 -19.64 12.29
N ILE A 49 2.29 -18.33 12.53
CA ILE A 49 1.40 -17.34 11.92
C ILE A 49 2.26 -16.37 11.10
N GLN A 50 1.88 -16.13 9.84
CA GLN A 50 2.54 -15.13 8.99
C GLN A 50 2.04 -13.73 9.36
N ILE A 51 2.93 -12.91 9.91
CA ILE A 51 2.63 -11.55 10.34
C ILE A 51 2.96 -10.57 9.22
N HIS A 52 1.99 -9.83 8.73
CA HIS A 52 2.17 -8.72 7.81
C HIS A 52 2.70 -7.52 8.59
N GLN A 53 4.02 -7.33 8.56
CA GLN A 53 4.73 -6.40 9.46
C GLN A 53 4.32 -4.93 9.25
N TYR A 54 3.95 -4.55 8.03
CA TYR A 54 3.66 -3.17 7.64
C TYR A 54 2.20 -2.98 7.17
N GLY A 55 1.27 -3.62 7.86
CA GLY A 55 -0.15 -3.53 7.56
C GLY A 55 -0.68 -4.69 6.71
N ALA A 56 -2.00 -4.81 6.66
CA ALA A 56 -2.68 -5.86 5.91
C ALA A 56 -2.42 -5.72 4.41
N HIS A 57 -1.80 -6.71 3.81
CA HIS A 57 -1.58 -6.81 2.37
C HIS A 57 -2.35 -8.00 1.83
N ILE A 58 -3.35 -7.73 0.99
CA ILE A 58 -4.14 -8.73 0.29
C ILE A 58 -3.89 -8.54 -1.20
N PHE A 59 -3.39 -9.56 -1.88
CA PHE A 59 -3.20 -9.49 -3.32
C PHE A 59 -4.54 -9.57 -4.03
N HIS A 60 -4.81 -8.64 -4.94
CA HIS A 60 -5.97 -8.63 -5.80
C HIS A 60 -5.63 -7.99 -7.15
N THR A 61 -6.27 -8.43 -8.21
CA THR A 61 -6.06 -7.87 -9.55
C THR A 61 -7.16 -8.26 -10.53
N SER A 62 -7.40 -7.40 -11.50
CA SER A 62 -8.15 -7.72 -12.73
C SER A 62 -7.22 -8.07 -13.89
N ASP A 63 -5.91 -7.92 -13.71
CA ASP A 63 -4.89 -8.20 -14.72
C ASP A 63 -4.49 -9.68 -14.67
N LYS A 64 -4.98 -10.44 -15.65
CA LYS A 64 -4.70 -11.89 -15.71
C LYS A 64 -3.22 -12.22 -15.87
N GLU A 65 -2.45 -11.41 -16.61
CA GLU A 65 -1.01 -11.66 -16.81
C GLU A 65 -0.27 -11.50 -15.49
N VAL A 66 -0.61 -10.47 -14.71
CA VAL A 66 -0.02 -10.25 -13.38
C VAL A 66 -0.43 -11.38 -12.42
N TRP A 67 -1.69 -11.84 -12.48
CA TRP A 67 -2.14 -12.98 -11.69
C TRP A 67 -1.37 -14.26 -12.05
N ASP A 68 -1.24 -14.56 -13.33
CA ASP A 68 -0.47 -15.71 -13.80
C ASP A 68 1.01 -15.59 -13.38
N TYR A 69 1.59 -14.40 -13.49
CA TYR A 69 2.97 -14.12 -13.09
C TYR A 69 3.22 -14.44 -11.61
N VAL A 70 2.41 -13.91 -10.70
CA VAL A 70 2.61 -14.17 -9.26
C VAL A 70 2.37 -15.63 -8.88
N ASN A 71 1.51 -16.35 -9.60
CA ASN A 71 1.28 -17.78 -9.39
C ASN A 71 2.45 -18.66 -9.87
N THR A 72 3.39 -18.15 -10.66
CA THR A 72 4.67 -18.84 -10.91
C THR A 72 5.61 -18.75 -9.71
N LEU A 73 5.43 -17.78 -8.84
CA LEU A 73 6.30 -17.48 -7.71
C LEU A 73 5.80 -18.09 -6.40
N ALA A 74 4.49 -18.12 -6.18
CA ALA A 74 3.89 -18.66 -4.96
C ALA A 74 2.51 -19.29 -5.25
N GLU A 75 2.12 -20.24 -4.43
CA GLU A 75 0.74 -20.73 -4.41
C GLU A 75 -0.13 -19.76 -3.59
N PHE A 76 -1.21 -19.23 -4.20
CA PHE A 76 -2.15 -18.38 -3.51
C PHE A 76 -3.32 -19.20 -2.94
N ASN A 77 -3.74 -18.83 -1.74
CA ASN A 77 -4.96 -19.37 -1.14
C ASN A 77 -6.21 -18.65 -1.69
N HIS A 78 -7.38 -19.03 -1.20
CA HIS A 78 -8.67 -18.45 -1.61
C HIS A 78 -9.20 -17.41 -0.62
N TYR A 79 -8.32 -16.68 0.04
CA TYR A 79 -8.73 -15.63 0.97
C TYR A 79 -9.49 -14.52 0.24
N ILE A 80 -10.68 -14.20 0.75
CA ILE A 80 -11.51 -13.10 0.26
C ILE A 80 -11.53 -12.02 1.33
N ASN A 81 -11.09 -10.81 0.97
CA ASN A 81 -11.07 -9.70 1.89
C ASN A 81 -12.48 -9.21 2.20
N SER A 82 -12.92 -9.39 3.44
CA SER A 82 -14.25 -9.01 3.93
C SER A 82 -14.12 -8.28 5.27
N PRO A 83 -13.54 -7.07 5.29
CA PRO A 83 -13.35 -6.33 6.52
C PRO A 83 -14.68 -5.92 7.14
N VAL A 84 -14.67 -5.70 8.45
CA VAL A 84 -15.80 -5.11 9.18
C VAL A 84 -15.39 -3.79 9.80
N ALA A 85 -16.36 -2.92 10.05
CA ALA A 85 -16.18 -1.67 10.76
C ALA A 85 -16.83 -1.76 12.13
N SER A 86 -16.09 -1.41 13.17
CA SER A 86 -16.57 -1.19 14.52
C SER A 86 -16.87 0.29 14.72
N TYR A 87 -18.09 0.60 15.18
CA TYR A 87 -18.50 1.93 15.58
C TYR A 87 -19.28 1.81 16.89
N LYS A 88 -18.69 2.26 18.00
CA LYS A 88 -19.23 2.07 19.36
C LYS A 88 -19.51 0.58 19.60
N ASP A 89 -20.73 0.24 19.93
CA ASP A 89 -21.16 -1.14 20.21
C ASP A 89 -21.71 -1.85 18.95
N GLU A 90 -21.53 -1.29 17.76
CA GLU A 90 -22.08 -1.82 16.52
C GLU A 90 -20.98 -2.28 15.56
N LEU A 91 -21.23 -3.43 14.88
CA LEU A 91 -20.36 -3.93 13.80
C LEU A 91 -21.10 -3.85 12.48
N TYR A 92 -20.40 -3.35 11.45
CA TYR A 92 -20.92 -3.19 10.10
C TYR A 92 -20.02 -3.88 9.08
N ASN A 93 -20.62 -4.51 8.07
CA ASN A 93 -19.86 -5.06 6.95
C ASN A 93 -19.32 -3.96 6.03
N LEU A 94 -18.14 -4.19 5.47
CA LEU A 94 -17.55 -3.38 4.42
C LEU A 94 -17.33 -4.23 3.15
N PRO A 95 -17.38 -3.62 1.96
CA PRO A 95 -17.75 -2.23 1.64
C PRO A 95 -19.22 -1.96 1.99
N PHE A 96 -19.67 -0.70 1.88
CA PHE A 96 -21.06 -0.33 2.15
C PHE A 96 -22.01 -1.10 1.22
N ASN A 97 -22.66 -2.13 1.74
CA ASN A 97 -23.49 -3.05 0.97
C ASN A 97 -24.82 -3.34 1.68
N MET A 98 -25.65 -4.22 1.14
CA MET A 98 -26.95 -4.51 1.72
C MET A 98 -26.87 -5.09 3.14
N ASN A 99 -25.79 -5.78 3.54
CA ASN A 99 -25.61 -6.20 4.93
C ASN A 99 -25.41 -5.00 5.86
N THR A 100 -24.61 -4.00 5.42
CA THR A 100 -24.41 -2.73 6.13
C THR A 100 -25.73 -2.01 6.32
N PHE A 101 -26.52 -1.86 5.26
CA PHE A 101 -27.78 -1.10 5.26
C PHE A 101 -28.88 -1.82 6.03
N ALA A 102 -28.98 -3.15 5.91
CA ALA A 102 -29.92 -3.96 6.67
C ALA A 102 -29.66 -3.83 8.17
N LYS A 103 -28.38 -3.88 8.59
CA LYS A 103 -27.98 -3.67 9.98
C LYS A 103 -28.26 -2.25 10.46
N MET A 104 -27.94 -1.23 9.66
CA MET A 104 -28.05 0.18 10.04
C MET A 104 -29.49 0.65 10.13
N TRP A 105 -30.36 0.22 9.21
CA TRP A 105 -31.72 0.75 9.06
C TRP A 105 -32.84 -0.28 9.20
N ASN A 106 -32.52 -1.54 9.50
CA ASN A 106 -33.46 -2.64 9.58
C ASN A 106 -34.35 -2.79 8.33
N ILE A 107 -33.72 -2.65 7.16
CA ILE A 107 -34.35 -2.76 5.83
C ILE A 107 -33.95 -4.08 5.16
N LYS A 108 -34.66 -4.45 4.09
CA LYS A 108 -34.43 -5.75 3.41
C LYS A 108 -34.18 -5.61 1.91
N THR A 109 -34.54 -4.51 1.29
CA THR A 109 -34.50 -4.38 -0.17
C THR A 109 -33.57 -3.26 -0.64
N PRO A 110 -32.97 -3.39 -1.84
CA PRO A 110 -32.20 -2.32 -2.45
C PRO A 110 -32.99 -1.02 -2.67
N LYS A 111 -34.29 -1.12 -2.87
CA LYS A 111 -35.16 0.05 -3.04
C LYS A 111 -35.23 0.86 -1.74
N GLU A 112 -35.50 0.20 -0.62
CA GLU A 112 -35.51 0.87 0.69
C GLU A 112 -34.16 1.52 1.04
N ALA A 113 -33.04 0.84 0.72
CA ALA A 113 -31.71 1.41 0.94
C ALA A 113 -31.47 2.67 0.11
N LYS A 114 -31.82 2.66 -1.18
CA LYS A 114 -31.71 3.82 -2.05
C LYS A 114 -32.59 4.98 -1.58
N GLU A 115 -33.84 4.69 -1.22
CA GLU A 115 -34.78 5.70 -0.71
C GLU A 115 -34.24 6.34 0.58
N LYS A 116 -33.65 5.54 1.49
CA LYS A 116 -33.08 6.02 2.75
C LYS A 116 -31.88 6.95 2.54
N ILE A 117 -30.97 6.57 1.64
CA ILE A 117 -29.82 7.42 1.26
C ILE A 117 -30.30 8.70 0.61
N GLN A 118 -31.22 8.62 -0.36
CA GLN A 118 -31.75 9.79 -1.07
C GLN A 118 -32.50 10.76 -0.14
N GLU A 119 -33.32 10.23 0.80
CA GLU A 119 -33.99 11.03 1.81
C GLU A 119 -32.99 11.86 2.64
N GLN A 120 -31.89 11.24 3.08
CA GLN A 120 -30.88 11.92 3.86
C GLN A 120 -30.15 12.99 3.04
N ILE A 121 -29.73 12.65 1.81
CA ILE A 121 -29.06 13.60 0.90
C ILE A 121 -29.96 14.81 0.59
N ALA A 122 -31.23 14.57 0.31
CA ALA A 122 -32.20 15.66 -0.02
C ALA A 122 -32.37 16.67 1.13
N ARG A 123 -32.20 16.25 2.39
CA ARG A 123 -32.29 17.14 3.56
C ARG A 123 -31.10 18.07 3.72
N LEU A 124 -29.95 17.74 3.11
CA LEU A 124 -28.68 18.46 3.31
C LEU A 124 -28.59 19.72 2.42
N ASN A 125 -29.35 19.79 1.32
CA ASN A 125 -29.31 20.89 0.35
C ASN A 125 -27.90 21.22 -0.18
N ILE A 126 -27.01 20.23 -0.29
CA ILE A 126 -25.66 20.39 -0.84
C ILE A 126 -25.78 20.36 -2.36
N ILE A 127 -25.49 21.48 -3.03
CA ILE A 127 -25.54 21.60 -4.50
C ILE A 127 -24.16 21.31 -5.09
N GLU A 128 -23.13 21.94 -4.52
CA GLU A 128 -21.73 21.78 -4.94
C GLU A 128 -20.86 21.60 -3.68
N PRO A 129 -20.34 20.37 -3.44
CA PRO A 129 -19.53 20.09 -2.26
C PRO A 129 -18.23 20.90 -2.24
N GLN A 130 -17.96 21.60 -1.15
CA GLN A 130 -16.77 22.45 -0.97
C GLN A 130 -15.63 21.75 -0.26
N ASN A 131 -15.92 20.70 0.46
CA ASN A 131 -14.97 19.94 1.28
C ASN A 131 -15.32 18.45 1.31
N LEU A 132 -14.47 17.65 1.97
CA LEU A 132 -14.64 16.20 2.04
C LEU A 132 -15.94 15.81 2.77
N GLU A 133 -16.33 16.52 3.85
CA GLU A 133 -17.58 16.25 4.57
C GLU A 133 -18.77 16.37 3.63
N GLU A 134 -18.92 17.51 2.95
CA GLU A 134 -20.02 17.75 2.02
C GLU A 134 -20.02 16.75 0.87
N GLN A 135 -18.85 16.42 0.34
CA GLN A 135 -18.70 15.41 -0.71
C GLN A 135 -19.19 14.04 -0.23
N ALA A 136 -18.74 13.59 0.93
CA ALA A 136 -19.14 12.29 1.49
C ALA A 136 -20.64 12.25 1.80
N LEU A 137 -21.18 13.30 2.44
CA LEU A 137 -22.61 13.43 2.73
C LEU A 137 -23.48 13.39 1.46
N SER A 138 -23.03 14.03 0.38
CA SER A 138 -23.72 14.01 -0.91
C SER A 138 -23.71 12.65 -1.61
N LEU A 139 -22.80 11.77 -1.24
CA LEU A 139 -22.68 10.42 -1.81
C LEU A 139 -23.46 9.37 -1.03
N VAL A 140 -23.40 9.41 0.31
CA VAL A 140 -23.86 8.29 1.16
C VAL A 140 -24.89 8.68 2.22
N GLY A 141 -25.17 9.98 2.40
CA GLY A 141 -26.07 10.48 3.44
C GLY A 141 -25.41 10.53 4.82
N THR A 142 -26.18 11.00 5.81
CA THR A 142 -25.68 11.33 7.14
C THR A 142 -25.26 10.11 7.95
N ASP A 143 -26.08 9.05 7.99
CA ASP A 143 -25.83 7.91 8.87
C ASP A 143 -24.55 7.15 8.52
N ILE A 144 -24.33 6.90 7.22
CA ILE A 144 -23.11 6.22 6.75
C ILE A 144 -21.90 7.14 6.98
N TYR A 145 -22.03 8.43 6.67
CA TYR A 145 -20.96 9.40 6.89
C TYR A 145 -20.53 9.45 8.35
N GLU A 146 -21.45 9.70 9.27
CA GLU A 146 -21.13 9.88 10.70
C GLU A 146 -20.59 8.60 11.35
N LYS A 147 -21.16 7.43 11.01
CA LYS A 147 -20.75 6.16 11.62
C LYS A 147 -19.50 5.54 11.00
N LEU A 148 -19.33 5.61 9.69
CA LEU A 148 -18.37 4.76 8.98
C LEU A 148 -17.28 5.53 8.20
N VAL A 149 -17.45 6.84 7.97
CA VAL A 149 -16.51 7.62 7.16
C VAL A 149 -15.77 8.64 8.00
N LYS A 150 -16.49 9.50 8.72
CA LYS A 150 -15.98 10.70 9.38
C LYS A 150 -14.79 10.42 10.30
N GLY A 151 -15.00 9.72 11.38
CA GLY A 151 -13.96 9.53 12.40
C GLY A 151 -12.77 8.71 11.89
N TYR A 152 -13.01 7.74 10.98
CA TYR A 152 -11.93 7.02 10.31
C TYR A 152 -11.07 7.94 9.45
N THR A 153 -11.69 8.78 8.63
CA THR A 153 -11.01 9.72 7.74
C THR A 153 -10.26 10.78 8.54
N GLU A 154 -10.88 11.35 9.58
CA GLU A 154 -10.26 12.35 10.44
C GLU A 154 -9.02 11.82 11.16
N LYS A 155 -9.03 10.55 11.62
CA LYS A 155 -7.85 9.89 12.16
C LYS A 155 -6.77 9.71 11.10
N GLN A 156 -7.14 9.19 9.95
CA GLN A 156 -6.20 8.90 8.86
C GLN A 156 -5.47 10.15 8.37
N TRP A 157 -6.17 11.30 8.35
CA TRP A 157 -5.62 12.57 7.86
C TRP A 157 -5.13 13.51 8.97
N GLY A 158 -5.47 13.22 10.24
CA GLY A 158 -5.12 14.08 11.38
C GLY A 158 -5.84 15.44 11.36
N ARG A 159 -6.92 15.60 10.56
CA ARG A 159 -7.65 16.86 10.33
C ARG A 159 -9.15 16.61 10.22
N ASP A 160 -9.96 17.61 10.55
CA ASP A 160 -11.40 17.54 10.38
C ASP A 160 -11.79 17.42 8.91
N CYS A 161 -12.83 16.62 8.61
CA CYS A 161 -13.30 16.42 7.24
C CYS A 161 -13.70 17.72 6.53
N LYS A 162 -14.11 18.75 7.26
CA LYS A 162 -14.42 20.10 6.73
C LYS A 162 -13.19 20.84 6.18
N GLU A 163 -12.01 20.50 6.69
CA GLU A 163 -10.75 21.12 6.27
C GLU A 163 -10.06 20.36 5.13
N LEU A 164 -10.57 19.19 4.80
CA LEU A 164 -10.02 18.33 3.77
C LEU A 164 -10.70 18.62 2.41
N PRO A 165 -9.93 18.63 1.30
CA PRO A 165 -10.49 18.86 -0.03
C PRO A 165 -11.49 17.77 -0.45
N ALA A 166 -12.55 18.16 -1.16
CA ALA A 166 -13.59 17.25 -1.65
C ALA A 166 -13.04 16.12 -2.55
N PHE A 167 -11.97 16.38 -3.31
CA PHE A 167 -11.41 15.41 -4.24
C PHE A 167 -10.79 14.16 -3.57
N ILE A 168 -10.48 14.19 -2.28
CA ILE A 168 -9.97 13.04 -1.52
C ILE A 168 -10.99 11.89 -1.57
N ILE A 169 -12.28 12.20 -1.52
CA ILE A 169 -13.36 11.22 -1.69
C ILE A 169 -14.13 11.53 -2.98
N LYS A 170 -13.60 11.08 -4.12
CA LYS A 170 -14.33 11.23 -5.41
C LYS A 170 -15.56 10.35 -5.50
N ARG A 171 -15.53 9.19 -4.86
CA ARG A 171 -16.63 8.23 -4.77
C ARG A 171 -16.47 7.35 -3.55
N LEU A 172 -17.56 6.97 -2.94
CA LEU A 172 -17.62 5.90 -1.93
C LEU A 172 -18.31 4.69 -2.56
N PRO A 173 -17.74 3.50 -2.50
CA PRO A 173 -18.33 2.33 -3.13
C PRO A 173 -19.59 1.89 -2.35
N VAL A 174 -20.76 2.18 -2.90
CA VAL A 174 -22.05 1.74 -2.40
C VAL A 174 -22.54 0.61 -3.28
N ARG A 175 -22.86 -0.56 -2.70
CA ARG A 175 -23.36 -1.73 -3.42
C ARG A 175 -24.73 -2.14 -2.93
N PHE A 176 -25.70 -2.21 -3.84
CA PHE A 176 -27.07 -2.63 -3.52
C PHE A 176 -27.25 -4.15 -3.71
N VAL A 177 -26.26 -4.92 -3.25
CA VAL A 177 -26.25 -6.39 -3.25
C VAL A 177 -25.71 -6.88 -1.89
N TYR A 178 -26.01 -8.12 -1.51
CA TYR A 178 -25.46 -8.79 -0.32
C TYR A 178 -24.11 -9.42 -0.65
N ASP A 179 -23.07 -8.60 -0.79
CA ASP A 179 -21.72 -9.04 -1.11
C ASP A 179 -20.70 -8.31 -0.22
N ASN A 180 -19.99 -9.08 0.62
CA ASN A 180 -18.98 -8.57 1.54
C ASN A 180 -17.57 -8.61 0.94
N ASN A 181 -17.38 -9.11 -0.28
CA ASN A 181 -16.07 -9.03 -0.92
C ASN A 181 -15.68 -7.56 -1.13
N TYR A 182 -14.60 -7.13 -0.48
CA TYR A 182 -14.17 -5.74 -0.52
C TYR A 182 -13.72 -5.30 -1.92
N PHE A 183 -13.05 -6.18 -2.65
CA PHE A 183 -12.55 -5.91 -4.00
C PHE A 183 -13.56 -6.30 -5.07
N ASN A 184 -13.47 -5.64 -6.24
CA ASN A 184 -14.24 -6.01 -7.44
C ASN A 184 -13.44 -6.88 -8.40
N ASP A 185 -12.16 -7.13 -8.07
CA ASP A 185 -11.25 -7.87 -8.93
C ASP A 185 -11.57 -9.37 -8.93
N PRO A 186 -11.48 -10.03 -10.09
CA PRO A 186 -11.78 -11.45 -10.21
C PRO A 186 -10.74 -12.35 -9.53
N TYR A 187 -9.53 -11.86 -9.31
CA TYR A 187 -8.44 -12.60 -8.71
C TYR A 187 -8.03 -11.95 -7.39
N GLN A 188 -7.98 -12.72 -6.32
CA GLN A 188 -7.47 -12.29 -5.03
C GLN A 188 -7.03 -13.50 -4.18
N GLY A 189 -6.16 -13.26 -3.21
CA GLY A 189 -5.66 -14.28 -2.28
C GLY A 189 -4.43 -13.81 -1.51
N ILE A 190 -3.96 -14.69 -0.65
CA ILE A 190 -2.72 -14.52 0.10
C ILE A 190 -1.75 -15.62 -0.33
N PRO A 191 -0.47 -15.33 -0.59
CA PRO A 191 0.52 -16.35 -0.87
C PRO A 191 0.74 -17.21 0.37
N LYS A 192 0.67 -18.54 0.23
CA LYS A 192 0.91 -19.47 1.32
C LYS A 192 2.34 -19.32 1.85
N GLY A 193 2.49 -19.20 3.15
CA GLY A 193 3.77 -18.93 3.80
C GLY A 193 4.22 -17.47 3.71
N GLY A 194 3.32 -16.55 3.37
CA GLY A 194 3.55 -15.11 3.36
C GLY A 194 4.22 -14.57 2.10
N TYR A 195 4.37 -13.24 2.05
CA TYR A 195 4.89 -12.54 0.88
C TYR A 195 6.42 -12.57 0.78
N THR A 196 7.13 -12.75 1.90
CA THR A 196 8.60 -12.75 1.90
C THR A 196 9.13 -13.86 1.00
N GLY A 197 8.57 -15.08 1.07
CA GLY A 197 8.97 -16.19 0.22
C GLY A 197 8.74 -15.95 -1.29
N LEU A 198 7.72 -15.17 -1.66
CA LEU A 198 7.51 -14.74 -3.03
C LEU A 198 8.65 -13.84 -3.51
N VAL A 199 9.08 -12.89 -2.67
CA VAL A 199 10.19 -11.98 -3.00
C VAL A 199 11.54 -12.70 -2.99
N GLU A 200 11.74 -13.66 -2.09
CA GLU A 200 12.93 -14.54 -2.10
C GLU A 200 13.10 -15.24 -3.45
N LYS A 201 12.01 -15.76 -4.03
CA LYS A 201 12.04 -16.38 -5.36
C LYS A 201 12.35 -15.41 -6.49
N LEU A 202 11.88 -14.16 -6.40
CA LEU A 202 12.23 -13.12 -7.37
C LEU A 202 13.72 -12.79 -7.33
N LEU A 203 14.32 -12.80 -6.14
CA LEU A 203 15.71 -12.43 -5.92
C LEU A 203 16.66 -13.65 -5.93
N ASP A 204 16.15 -14.85 -6.25
CA ASP A 204 16.99 -16.06 -6.29
C ASP A 204 18.13 -15.91 -7.31
N GLY A 205 19.36 -16.19 -6.86
CA GLY A 205 20.59 -16.02 -7.65
C GLY A 205 21.05 -14.57 -7.83
N ILE A 206 20.37 -13.58 -7.27
CA ILE A 206 20.73 -12.15 -7.33
C ILE A 206 21.40 -11.75 -6.01
N THR A 207 22.52 -11.04 -6.09
CA THR A 207 23.22 -10.54 -4.91
C THR A 207 22.40 -9.42 -4.27
N VAL A 208 22.04 -9.58 -2.99
CA VAL A 208 21.33 -8.58 -2.18
C VAL A 208 22.19 -8.17 -1.00
N LYS A 209 22.39 -6.87 -0.81
CA LYS A 209 23.05 -6.28 0.37
C LYS A 209 21.99 -5.59 1.23
N LEU A 210 21.70 -6.15 2.40
CA LEU A 210 20.82 -5.56 3.41
C LEU A 210 21.57 -4.54 4.27
N ASN A 211 20.82 -3.73 5.04
CA ASN A 211 21.37 -2.66 5.89
C ASN A 211 22.28 -1.70 5.11
N THR A 212 21.93 -1.43 3.87
CA THR A 212 22.75 -0.66 2.92
C THR A 212 21.92 0.43 2.29
N SER A 213 22.18 1.69 2.67
CA SER A 213 21.53 2.86 2.06
C SER A 213 22.22 3.25 0.75
N TYR A 214 21.51 3.94 -0.13
CA TYR A 214 22.08 4.42 -1.37
C TYR A 214 23.18 5.47 -1.12
N GLU A 215 22.95 6.40 -0.21
CA GLU A 215 23.84 7.50 0.11
C GLU A 215 25.18 7.03 0.67
N ASP A 216 25.18 5.95 1.44
CA ASP A 216 26.39 5.37 2.05
C ASP A 216 27.12 4.42 1.10
N TYR A 217 26.42 3.91 0.08
CA TYR A 217 26.97 2.83 -0.76
C TYR A 217 27.43 3.29 -2.14
N CYS A 218 26.75 4.25 -2.76
CA CYS A 218 26.93 4.57 -4.18
C CYS A 218 27.20 6.07 -4.41
N ARG A 219 28.12 6.35 -5.32
CA ARG A 219 28.40 7.70 -5.81
C ARG A 219 28.60 7.71 -7.32
N LYS A 220 28.35 8.86 -7.96
CA LYS A 220 28.65 9.07 -9.37
C LYS A 220 30.12 9.46 -9.54
N ASN A 221 30.81 8.77 -10.43
CA ASN A 221 32.16 9.14 -10.81
C ASN A 221 32.09 10.13 -11.98
N GLU A 222 32.43 11.38 -11.72
CA GLU A 222 32.33 12.48 -12.69
C GLU A 222 33.28 12.34 -13.89
N GLN A 223 34.34 11.57 -13.75
CA GLN A 223 35.32 11.36 -14.83
C GLN A 223 34.84 10.29 -15.84
N THR A 224 34.23 9.21 -15.33
CA THR A 224 33.77 8.08 -16.18
C THR A 224 32.29 8.16 -16.51
N GLY A 225 31.52 8.95 -15.77
CA GLY A 225 30.06 9.00 -15.86
C GLY A 225 29.34 7.76 -15.30
N LEU A 226 30.08 6.77 -14.82
CA LEU A 226 29.54 5.56 -14.19
C LEU A 226 29.25 5.81 -12.71
N PHE A 227 28.39 4.96 -12.16
CA PHE A 227 28.21 4.88 -10.71
C PHE A 227 29.17 3.85 -10.13
N GLU A 228 29.69 4.10 -8.94
CA GLU A 228 30.62 3.20 -8.25
C GLU A 228 30.24 3.07 -6.77
N SER A 229 30.55 1.92 -6.18
CA SER A 229 30.46 1.76 -4.73
C SER A 229 31.56 2.58 -4.06
N VAL A 230 31.28 3.06 -2.83
CA VAL A 230 32.20 3.93 -2.06
C VAL A 230 33.55 3.25 -1.83
N ASP A 231 33.57 1.92 -1.64
CA ASP A 231 34.77 1.10 -1.50
C ASP A 231 35.53 0.87 -2.83
N GLY A 232 34.94 1.25 -3.97
CA GLY A 232 35.50 1.06 -5.30
C GLY A 232 35.44 -0.38 -5.85
N GLU A 233 34.82 -1.32 -5.13
CA GLU A 233 34.76 -2.73 -5.54
C GLU A 233 33.78 -2.98 -6.68
N HIS A 234 32.75 -2.15 -6.82
CA HIS A 234 31.66 -2.31 -7.77
C HIS A 234 31.45 -1.06 -8.64
N THR A 235 31.10 -1.29 -9.91
CA THR A 235 30.70 -0.22 -10.84
C THR A 235 29.37 -0.58 -11.50
N PHE A 236 28.55 0.45 -11.81
CA PHE A 236 27.20 0.29 -12.34
C PHE A 236 26.98 1.21 -13.55
N GLU A 237 26.31 0.69 -14.58
CA GLU A 237 25.94 1.47 -15.76
C GLU A 237 24.72 2.34 -15.47
N LYS A 238 23.71 1.75 -14.84
CA LYS A 238 22.43 2.38 -14.50
C LYS A 238 22.01 2.09 -13.06
N ILE A 239 21.19 2.97 -12.53
CA ILE A 239 20.53 2.80 -11.24
C ILE A 239 19.02 2.72 -11.44
N LEU A 240 18.36 1.74 -10.82
CA LEU A 240 16.94 1.83 -10.51
C LEU A 240 16.80 2.31 -9.06
N TYR A 241 16.25 3.50 -8.88
CA TYR A 241 16.00 4.08 -7.55
C TYR A 241 14.53 3.98 -7.18
N THR A 242 14.20 3.27 -6.10
CA THR A 242 12.82 3.10 -5.62
C THR A 242 12.54 3.85 -4.31
N GLY A 243 13.50 4.64 -3.83
CA GLY A 243 13.35 5.55 -2.69
C GLY A 243 12.60 6.83 -3.04
N MET A 244 12.55 7.77 -2.10
CA MET A 244 11.90 9.07 -2.31
C MET A 244 12.67 9.90 -3.35
N ILE A 245 11.97 10.37 -4.39
CA ILE A 245 12.60 11.12 -5.48
C ILE A 245 13.19 12.45 -4.99
N ASP A 246 12.55 13.12 -4.07
CA ASP A 246 13.03 14.36 -3.47
C ASP A 246 14.29 14.15 -2.60
N GLU A 247 14.40 13.02 -1.89
CA GLU A 247 15.61 12.62 -1.16
C GLU A 247 16.78 12.38 -2.11
N PHE A 248 16.56 11.70 -3.23
CA PHE A 248 17.59 11.49 -4.26
C PHE A 248 18.20 12.82 -4.73
N TYR A 249 17.39 13.87 -4.85
CA TYR A 249 17.80 15.20 -5.22
C TYR A 249 18.13 16.12 -4.03
N HIS A 250 18.37 15.55 -2.84
CA HIS A 250 18.72 16.28 -1.62
C HIS A 250 17.73 17.41 -1.31
N TYR A 251 16.44 17.21 -1.63
CA TYR A 251 15.33 18.15 -1.39
C TYR A 251 15.51 19.54 -2.01
N GLN A 252 16.32 19.65 -3.08
CA GLN A 252 16.69 20.94 -3.68
C GLN A 252 15.52 21.78 -4.22
N LEU A 253 14.37 21.17 -4.52
CA LEU A 253 13.14 21.86 -4.93
C LEU A 253 12.11 21.97 -3.79
N GLY A 254 12.39 21.37 -2.63
CA GLY A 254 11.52 21.27 -1.47
C GLY A 254 11.14 19.82 -1.14
N GLU A 255 10.53 19.65 0.02
CA GLU A 255 10.12 18.32 0.53
C GLU A 255 8.71 17.96 0.04
N LEU A 256 8.56 16.74 -0.50
CA LEU A 256 7.27 16.14 -0.79
C LEU A 256 6.64 15.62 0.52
N SER A 257 5.33 15.67 0.60
CA SER A 257 4.61 15.25 1.79
C SER A 257 4.19 13.78 1.71
N TYR A 258 4.32 13.08 2.81
CA TYR A 258 3.91 11.67 2.94
C TYR A 258 3.05 11.48 4.19
N ARG A 259 2.33 10.37 4.23
CA ARG A 259 1.72 9.84 5.46
C ARG A 259 2.52 8.65 5.94
N SER A 260 2.58 8.49 7.25
CA SER A 260 3.25 7.39 7.90
C SER A 260 2.26 6.55 8.73
N LEU A 261 2.72 5.39 9.16
CA LEU A 261 1.97 4.47 10.01
C LEU A 261 2.88 3.95 11.12
N ARG A 262 2.30 3.73 12.29
CA ARG A 262 2.93 3.03 13.40
C ARG A 262 2.14 1.76 13.71
N PHE A 263 2.86 0.68 13.95
CA PHE A 263 2.30 -0.64 14.20
C PHE A 263 2.68 -1.13 15.60
N GLU A 264 1.68 -1.64 16.33
CA GLU A 264 1.88 -2.32 17.62
C GLU A 264 1.41 -3.75 17.48
N THR A 265 2.36 -4.68 17.47
CA THR A 265 2.10 -6.12 17.33
C THR A 265 2.15 -6.78 18.70
N GLU A 266 1.16 -7.62 19.00
CA GLU A 266 1.01 -8.34 20.26
C GLU A 266 0.68 -9.81 20.00
N VAL A 267 1.38 -10.70 20.68
CA VAL A 267 1.08 -12.14 20.71
C VAL A 267 0.13 -12.40 21.88
N LEU A 268 -1.03 -12.96 21.60
CA LEU A 268 -2.04 -13.34 22.58
C LEU A 268 -2.01 -14.85 22.80
N GLU A 269 -1.32 -15.27 23.86
CA GLU A 269 -1.19 -16.68 24.19
C GLU A 269 -2.50 -17.24 24.77
N GLY A 270 -2.92 -18.42 24.28
CA GLY A 270 -4.17 -19.06 24.67
C GLY A 270 -5.43 -18.42 24.11
N GLU A 271 -5.31 -17.40 23.27
CA GLU A 271 -6.45 -16.79 22.57
C GLU A 271 -6.52 -17.35 21.14
N GLU A 272 -7.51 -18.19 20.89
CA GLU A 272 -7.65 -18.83 19.57
C GLU A 272 -8.22 -17.90 18.51
N ASN A 273 -9.03 -16.90 18.90
CA ASN A 273 -9.76 -16.05 17.96
C ASN A 273 -10.17 -14.74 18.63
N TYR A 274 -9.39 -13.70 18.44
CA TYR A 274 -9.55 -12.44 19.13
C TYR A 274 -10.74 -11.62 18.62
N GLN A 275 -10.89 -11.48 17.30
CA GLN A 275 -11.92 -10.62 16.70
C GLN A 275 -12.78 -11.29 15.62
N GLY A 276 -12.50 -12.55 15.29
CA GLY A 276 -13.28 -13.33 14.33
C GLY A 276 -13.13 -12.93 12.86
N ASN A 277 -12.20 -12.02 12.56
CA ASN A 277 -11.92 -11.55 11.19
C ASN A 277 -10.48 -11.06 11.07
N ALA A 278 -9.92 -11.13 9.87
CA ALA A 278 -8.56 -10.66 9.64
C ALA A 278 -8.41 -9.16 9.87
N VAL A 279 -9.40 -8.34 9.49
CA VAL A 279 -9.34 -6.87 9.59
C VAL A 279 -10.64 -6.31 10.17
N VAL A 280 -10.51 -5.61 11.27
CA VAL A 280 -11.58 -4.79 11.87
C VAL A 280 -11.12 -3.34 11.85
N ASN A 281 -11.87 -2.48 11.16
CA ASN A 281 -11.66 -1.03 11.13
C ASN A 281 -12.42 -0.37 12.27
N TYR A 282 -11.77 0.48 13.03
CA TYR A 282 -12.37 1.27 14.10
C TYR A 282 -12.68 2.67 13.58
N THR A 283 -13.95 3.00 13.42
CA THR A 283 -14.37 4.24 12.75
C THR A 283 -14.63 5.40 13.70
N GLU A 284 -14.63 5.16 15.01
CA GLU A 284 -14.72 6.21 16.03
C GLU A 284 -13.44 7.04 16.08
N ARG A 285 -13.59 8.35 16.24
CA ARG A 285 -12.44 9.27 16.37
C ARG A 285 -11.66 9.05 17.67
N GLU A 286 -12.34 8.67 18.74
CA GLU A 286 -11.81 8.47 20.08
C GLU A 286 -10.90 7.24 20.19
N VAL A 287 -11.08 6.25 19.32
CA VAL A 287 -10.20 5.09 19.23
C VAL A 287 -8.94 5.47 18.46
N PRO A 288 -7.74 5.39 19.08
CA PRO A 288 -6.53 6.00 18.49
C PRO A 288 -5.96 5.27 17.27
N TYR A 289 -6.30 4.00 17.06
CA TYR A 289 -5.89 3.21 15.89
C TYR A 289 -7.01 3.17 14.85
N THR A 290 -6.63 2.97 13.60
CA THR A 290 -7.59 2.86 12.49
C THR A 290 -8.11 1.45 12.33
N ARG A 291 -7.29 0.44 12.65
CA ARG A 291 -7.67 -0.97 12.53
C ARG A 291 -6.89 -1.88 13.46
N ILE A 292 -7.47 -3.05 13.71
CA ILE A 292 -6.76 -4.21 14.25
C ILE A 292 -6.71 -5.26 13.15
N ILE A 293 -5.52 -5.85 12.96
CA ILE A 293 -5.27 -6.96 12.07
C ILE A 293 -5.04 -8.20 12.94
N GLU A 294 -5.82 -9.26 12.74
CA GLU A 294 -5.59 -10.57 13.32
C GLU A 294 -5.04 -11.50 12.23
N HIS A 295 -3.74 -11.71 12.26
CA HIS A 295 -2.98 -12.22 11.13
C HIS A 295 -3.30 -13.66 10.74
N LYS A 296 -3.64 -14.53 11.71
CA LYS A 296 -3.92 -15.95 11.45
C LYS A 296 -5.04 -16.19 10.44
N HIS A 297 -6.02 -15.27 10.37
CA HIS A 297 -7.15 -15.40 9.45
C HIS A 297 -6.75 -15.31 7.97
N PHE A 298 -5.63 -14.66 7.63
CA PHE A 298 -5.18 -14.57 6.23
C PHE A 298 -4.87 -15.95 5.62
N GLU A 299 -4.38 -16.89 6.44
CA GLU A 299 -4.08 -18.25 5.98
C GLU A 299 -4.98 -19.32 6.64
N PHE A 300 -6.15 -18.91 7.16
CA PHE A 300 -7.11 -19.81 7.82
C PHE A 300 -6.49 -20.61 8.99
N GLY A 301 -5.59 -19.98 9.72
CA GLY A 301 -4.80 -20.56 10.79
C GLY A 301 -5.66 -21.11 11.95
N LYS A 302 -5.20 -22.23 12.54
CA LYS A 302 -5.85 -22.92 13.67
C LYS A 302 -4.93 -23.06 14.88
N GLN A 303 -3.95 -22.18 14.99
CA GLN A 303 -3.02 -22.16 16.11
C GLN A 303 -3.78 -21.83 17.42
N PRO A 304 -3.34 -22.36 18.59
CA PRO A 304 -3.97 -22.06 19.88
C PRO A 304 -3.75 -20.61 20.34
N ASP A 305 -2.73 -19.95 19.78
CA ASP A 305 -2.42 -18.56 20.00
C ASP A 305 -2.86 -17.72 18.80
N THR A 306 -3.00 -16.40 19.01
CA THR A 306 -3.16 -15.47 17.88
C THR A 306 -2.18 -14.29 17.96
N VAL A 307 -2.00 -13.60 16.83
CA VAL A 307 -1.18 -12.38 16.77
C VAL A 307 -2.02 -11.28 16.17
N ILE A 308 -2.09 -10.17 16.87
CA ILE A 308 -2.79 -8.97 16.42
C ILE A 308 -1.81 -7.82 16.19
N THR A 309 -2.15 -6.93 15.27
CA THR A 309 -1.43 -5.66 15.07
C THR A 309 -2.43 -4.51 15.06
N ARG A 310 -2.20 -3.52 15.93
CA ARG A 310 -2.92 -2.23 15.90
C ARG A 310 -2.18 -1.26 14.98
N GLU A 311 -2.90 -0.66 14.05
CA GLU A 311 -2.37 0.28 13.07
C GLU A 311 -2.77 1.71 13.45
N TYR A 312 -1.77 2.56 13.68
CA TYR A 312 -1.94 3.96 14.07
C TYR A 312 -1.52 4.86 12.89
N PRO A 313 -2.37 5.77 12.45
CA PRO A 313 -1.98 6.77 11.46
C PRO A 313 -1.12 7.85 12.13
N GLN A 314 -0.13 8.35 11.42
CA GLN A 314 0.69 9.46 11.88
C GLN A 314 1.18 10.32 10.72
N ASP A 315 1.54 11.56 11.02
CA ASP A 315 2.24 12.40 10.07
C ASP A 315 3.64 11.84 9.83
N TRP A 316 4.11 11.96 8.61
CA TRP A 316 5.47 11.57 8.28
C TRP A 316 6.44 12.68 8.69
N GLU A 317 7.51 12.29 9.31
CA GLU A 317 8.66 13.14 9.62
C GLU A 317 9.91 12.55 8.99
N LYS A 318 10.88 13.40 8.65
CA LYS A 318 12.14 12.97 8.04
C LYS A 318 12.84 11.93 8.91
N GLY A 319 13.22 10.81 8.27
CA GLY A 319 13.81 9.66 8.97
C GLY A 319 12.80 8.56 9.34
N GLN A 320 11.49 8.82 9.20
CA GLN A 320 10.46 7.79 9.32
C GLN A 320 10.18 7.14 7.96
N GLU A 321 9.51 5.98 7.98
CA GLU A 321 9.09 5.30 6.76
C GLU A 321 7.88 6.03 6.11
N PRO A 322 8.00 6.45 4.83
CA PRO A 322 6.89 7.01 4.08
C PRO A 322 6.03 5.86 3.50
N TYR A 323 4.75 5.82 3.85
CA TYR A 323 3.83 4.79 3.33
C TYR A 323 3.00 5.27 2.16
N TYR A 324 2.50 6.49 2.22
CA TYR A 324 1.59 7.04 1.21
C TYR A 324 1.99 8.45 0.79
N PRO A 325 2.09 8.74 -0.51
CA PRO A 325 2.23 10.11 -0.99
C PRO A 325 0.94 10.92 -0.72
N VAL A 326 1.09 12.20 -0.41
CA VAL A 326 -0.04 13.14 -0.28
C VAL A 326 -0.28 13.79 -1.63
N ASN A 327 -1.25 13.29 -2.39
CA ASN A 327 -1.55 13.72 -3.75
C ASN A 327 -2.47 14.96 -3.77
N ASP A 328 -2.04 16.07 -3.17
CA ASP A 328 -2.66 17.38 -3.35
C ASP A 328 -2.01 18.16 -4.51
N ASP A 329 -2.58 19.29 -4.88
CA ASP A 329 -2.10 20.09 -6.01
C ASP A 329 -0.65 20.58 -5.79
N LYS A 330 -0.32 21.00 -4.56
CA LYS A 330 1.03 21.47 -4.21
C LYS A 330 2.08 20.39 -4.41
N ASN A 331 1.83 19.21 -3.86
CA ASN A 331 2.75 18.07 -3.97
C ASN A 331 2.80 17.52 -5.40
N SER A 332 1.69 17.54 -6.12
CA SER A 332 1.65 17.14 -7.54
C SER A 332 2.54 18.04 -8.41
N MET A 333 2.43 19.38 -8.24
CA MET A 333 3.30 20.33 -8.94
C MET A 333 4.78 20.16 -8.57
N LEU A 334 5.08 19.95 -7.29
CA LEU A 334 6.44 19.72 -6.83
C LEU A 334 7.02 18.41 -7.39
N TYR A 335 6.23 17.34 -7.41
CA TYR A 335 6.63 16.08 -8.03
C TYR A 335 6.89 16.23 -9.53
N GLU A 336 6.03 16.95 -10.26
CA GLU A 336 6.26 17.23 -11.69
C GLU A 336 7.61 17.94 -11.93
N ALA A 337 7.99 18.88 -11.06
CA ALA A 337 9.29 19.53 -11.14
C ALA A 337 10.44 18.56 -10.91
N TYR A 338 10.34 17.63 -9.96
CA TYR A 338 11.32 16.55 -9.78
C TYR A 338 11.34 15.57 -10.96
N ALA A 339 10.18 15.23 -11.52
CA ALA A 339 10.10 14.37 -12.70
C ALA A 339 10.79 15.00 -13.93
N GLU A 340 10.76 16.33 -14.08
CA GLU A 340 11.51 17.03 -15.13
C GLU A 340 13.04 17.00 -14.88
N LEU A 341 13.49 16.96 -13.63
CA LEU A 341 14.90 16.70 -13.32
C LEU A 341 15.27 15.25 -13.65
N ALA A 342 14.41 14.31 -13.27
CA ALA A 342 14.62 12.87 -13.52
C ALA A 342 14.79 12.55 -15.01
N LYS A 343 14.06 13.21 -15.90
CA LYS A 343 14.21 13.05 -17.36
C LYS A 343 15.61 13.42 -17.90
N LYS A 344 16.37 14.23 -17.17
CA LYS A 344 17.73 14.60 -17.54
C LYS A 344 18.78 13.57 -17.14
N GLU A 345 18.43 12.71 -16.18
CA GLU A 345 19.30 11.63 -15.70
C GLU A 345 19.21 10.43 -16.65
N LYS A 346 20.17 10.29 -17.58
CA LYS A 346 20.17 9.23 -18.58
C LYS A 346 20.37 7.82 -17.99
N ASN A 347 21.02 7.75 -16.83
CA ASN A 347 21.46 6.49 -16.22
C ASN A 347 20.77 6.23 -14.88
N VAL A 348 19.66 6.93 -14.56
CA VAL A 348 18.85 6.71 -13.37
C VAL A 348 17.40 6.52 -13.76
N LEU A 349 16.82 5.43 -13.32
CA LEU A 349 15.41 5.10 -13.45
C LEU A 349 14.74 5.30 -12.10
N PHE A 350 13.60 5.98 -12.06
CA PHE A 350 12.81 6.14 -10.85
C PHE A 350 11.59 5.23 -10.90
N GLY A 351 11.49 4.32 -9.94
CA GLY A 351 10.43 3.31 -9.88
C GLY A 351 9.77 3.18 -8.52
N GLY A 352 8.62 2.51 -8.50
CA GLY A 352 7.87 2.26 -7.26
C GLY A 352 7.11 3.47 -6.72
N ARG A 353 6.44 3.27 -5.58
CA ARG A 353 5.57 4.29 -4.97
C ARG A 353 6.27 5.61 -4.68
N LEU A 354 7.49 5.56 -4.14
CA LEU A 354 8.23 6.73 -3.69
C LEU A 354 8.98 7.40 -4.84
N GLY A 355 9.62 6.62 -5.71
CA GLY A 355 10.34 7.15 -6.88
C GLY A 355 9.41 7.78 -7.91
N GLN A 356 8.17 7.31 -8.02
CA GLN A 356 7.15 7.84 -8.91
C GLN A 356 6.09 8.67 -8.20
N TYR A 357 6.23 8.90 -6.91
CA TYR A 357 5.30 9.64 -6.05
C TYR A 357 3.83 9.26 -6.31
N LYS A 358 3.54 7.96 -6.35
CA LYS A 358 2.25 7.43 -6.76
C LYS A 358 1.79 6.30 -5.86
N TYR A 359 0.50 6.32 -5.50
CA TYR A 359 -0.09 5.19 -4.82
C TYR A 359 -0.30 4.05 -5.82
N TYR A 360 0.23 2.88 -5.48
CA TYR A 360 0.08 1.63 -6.24
C TYR A 360 -0.41 0.52 -5.32
N ASP A 361 -1.41 -0.23 -5.75
CA ASP A 361 -1.66 -1.57 -5.23
C ASP A 361 -0.59 -2.54 -5.76
N MET A 362 -0.43 -3.70 -5.11
CA MET A 362 0.66 -4.64 -5.44
C MET A 362 0.67 -5.07 -6.91
N ASP A 363 -0.50 -5.28 -7.50
CA ASP A 363 -0.64 -5.65 -8.91
C ASP A 363 -0.13 -4.54 -9.84
N LYS A 364 -0.42 -3.29 -9.50
CA LYS A 364 0.04 -2.11 -10.27
C LYS A 364 1.53 -1.88 -10.10
N VAL A 365 2.10 -2.20 -8.92
CA VAL A 365 3.56 -2.20 -8.70
C VAL A 365 4.23 -3.19 -9.64
N ILE A 366 3.72 -4.44 -9.71
CA ILE A 366 4.27 -5.47 -10.59
C ILE A 366 4.14 -5.05 -12.06
N ARG A 367 2.96 -4.61 -12.49
CA ARG A 367 2.73 -4.15 -13.87
C ARG A 367 3.67 -3.01 -14.25
N ALA A 368 3.86 -2.03 -13.36
CA ALA A 368 4.76 -0.91 -13.61
C ALA A 368 6.22 -1.34 -13.71
N ALA A 369 6.67 -2.29 -12.89
CA ALA A 369 8.02 -2.84 -12.98
C ALA A 369 8.23 -3.62 -14.30
N LEU A 370 7.27 -4.46 -14.70
CA LEU A 370 7.32 -5.19 -15.97
C LEU A 370 7.35 -4.24 -17.18
N ASN A 371 6.57 -3.18 -17.16
CA ASN A 371 6.58 -2.16 -18.22
C ASN A 371 7.93 -1.46 -18.29
N MET A 372 8.53 -1.09 -17.15
CA MET A 372 9.87 -0.47 -17.12
C MET A 372 10.94 -1.40 -17.72
N VAL A 373 10.87 -2.71 -17.45
CA VAL A 373 11.76 -3.69 -18.09
C VAL A 373 11.60 -3.66 -19.61
N GLN A 374 10.37 -3.62 -20.12
CA GLN A 374 10.12 -3.55 -21.58
C GLN A 374 10.62 -2.24 -22.19
N GLU A 375 10.46 -1.11 -21.50
CA GLU A 375 10.98 0.18 -21.94
C GLU A 375 12.52 0.17 -22.02
N GLU A 376 13.19 -0.42 -21.01
CA GLU A 376 14.65 -0.55 -21.00
C GLU A 376 15.21 -1.45 -22.11
N LEU A 377 14.45 -2.42 -22.60
CA LEU A 377 14.84 -3.27 -23.72
C LEU A 377 14.69 -2.57 -25.07
N ASN A 378 13.81 -1.59 -25.17
CA ASN A 378 13.53 -0.87 -26.42
C ASN A 378 14.41 0.38 -26.59
N ASN A 379 15.19 0.76 -25.54
CA ASN A 379 16.14 1.87 -25.55
C ASN A 379 17.59 1.38 -25.73
#